data_9fd8b43ade98d6ca3af862dc0a55a5ba
#
_entry.id   9fd8b43ade98d6ca3af862dc0a55a5ba
#
_cell.length_a   1.000
_cell.length_b   1.000
_cell.length_c   1.000
_cell.angle_alpha   90.00
_cell.angle_beta   90.00
_cell.angle_gamma   90.00
#
_symmetry.space_group_name_H-M   'P 1'
#
loop_
_entity.id
_entity.type
_entity.pdbx_description
1 polymer ?
#
loop_
_entity_poly.entity_id
_entity_poly.type
_entity_poly.pdbx_seq_one_letter_code
_entity_poly.pdbx_strand_id
1 'polypeptide(L)'
;ALVEGGEVLERFSFPLGVLRVADLRTKGQDKLKRQVRKMLKKTGWEKQAQALPFYLVGGSWRSLARLDMFDSHYPLPVIHNYEMEPRRAQRLVSRLAQLNRDKLKNVPGLSSSRIPTLKDAAWLLSMLVRYLGSSKMVVSAYGVREGLLFQNISKQEAARDPLLLGTEEVGAAQSRFPANSKLLGKWIAEIF
;
A
#
# COMPACT_ATOMS: atom_id res chain seq x y z
N ALA A 1 12.39 -3.59 1.48
CA ALA A 1 13.44 -2.64 1.84
C ALA A 1 13.17 -2.08 3.22
N LEU A 2 14.22 -1.82 3.98
CA LEU A 2 14.23 -1.01 5.17
C LEU A 2 14.70 0.38 4.77
N VAL A 3 13.95 1.42 5.16
CA VAL A 3 14.18 2.81 4.72
C VAL A 3 14.20 3.71 5.95
N GLU A 4 15.12 4.64 6.02
CA GLU A 4 15.22 5.66 7.06
C GLU A 4 15.67 6.98 6.43
N GLY A 5 15.01 8.09 6.79
CA GLY A 5 15.35 9.41 6.26
C GLY A 5 15.31 9.54 4.73
N GLY A 6 14.54 8.69 4.04
CA GLY A 6 14.50 8.64 2.58
C GLY A 6 15.57 7.75 1.93
N GLU A 7 16.51 7.23 2.71
CA GLU A 7 17.58 6.36 2.24
C GLU A 7 17.23 4.88 2.44
N VAL A 8 17.62 4.04 1.48
CA VAL A 8 17.44 2.59 1.56
C VAL A 8 18.63 1.98 2.31
N LEU A 9 18.40 1.59 3.56
CA LEU A 9 19.42 0.94 4.40
C LEU A 9 19.69 -0.50 3.95
N GLU A 10 18.60 -1.27 3.75
CA GLU A 10 18.69 -2.66 3.35
C GLU A 10 17.58 -3.05 2.37
N ARG A 11 17.87 -3.99 1.50
CA ARG A 11 16.90 -4.54 0.55
C ARG A 11 17.06 -6.04 0.37
N PHE A 12 15.93 -6.74 0.32
CA PHE A 12 15.87 -8.17 0.01
C PHE A 12 14.84 -8.43 -1.08
N SER A 13 15.12 -9.40 -1.92
CA SER A 13 14.16 -9.91 -2.89
C SER A 13 13.84 -11.37 -2.57
N PHE A 14 12.55 -11.68 -2.56
CA PHE A 14 12.06 -13.03 -2.30
C PHE A 14 11.16 -13.51 -3.42
N PRO A 15 11.17 -14.79 -3.75
CA PRO A 15 10.26 -15.38 -4.72
C PRO A 15 8.85 -15.57 -4.12
N LEU A 16 8.25 -14.49 -3.59
CA LEU A 16 6.97 -14.44 -2.90
C LEU A 16 5.90 -13.64 -3.67
N GLY A 17 6.05 -13.52 -5.00
CA GLY A 17 4.98 -12.99 -5.84
C GLY A 17 3.70 -13.83 -5.71
N VAL A 18 2.52 -13.20 -5.79
CA VAL A 18 1.22 -13.85 -5.53
C VAL A 18 0.97 -15.11 -6.37
N LEU A 19 1.48 -15.17 -7.60
CA LEU A 19 1.39 -16.37 -8.44
C LEU A 19 2.23 -17.52 -7.89
N ARG A 20 3.44 -17.24 -7.39
CA ARG A 20 4.29 -18.25 -6.75
C ARG A 20 3.73 -18.70 -5.41
N VAL A 21 3.12 -17.79 -4.66
CA VAL A 21 2.42 -18.13 -3.41
C VAL A 21 1.25 -19.06 -3.70
N ALA A 22 0.48 -18.81 -4.74
CA ALA A 22 -0.60 -19.69 -5.18
C ALA A 22 -0.11 -21.10 -5.51
N ASP A 23 0.95 -21.22 -6.31
CA ASP A 23 1.58 -22.50 -6.65
C ASP A 23 2.14 -23.25 -5.41
N LEU A 24 2.82 -22.53 -4.52
CA LEU A 24 3.34 -23.13 -3.29
C LEU A 24 2.22 -23.60 -2.35
N ARG A 25 1.08 -22.93 -2.33
CA ARG A 25 -0.07 -23.30 -1.52
C ARG A 25 -0.67 -24.66 -1.95
N THR A 26 -0.65 -24.97 -3.24
CA THR A 26 -1.11 -26.29 -3.73
C THR A 26 -0.27 -27.44 -3.17
N LYS A 27 1.00 -27.15 -2.78
CA LYS A 27 1.95 -28.11 -2.19
C LYS A 27 1.81 -28.24 -0.66
N GLY A 28 0.83 -27.59 -0.06
CA GLY A 28 0.51 -27.64 1.36
C GLY A 28 0.75 -26.33 2.12
N GLN A 29 -0.28 -25.91 2.84
CA GLN A 29 -0.30 -24.61 3.55
C GLN A 29 0.79 -24.49 4.62
N ASP A 30 1.06 -25.56 5.38
CA ASP A 30 2.08 -25.53 6.43
C ASP A 30 3.50 -25.51 5.86
N LYS A 31 3.73 -26.17 4.73
CA LYS A 31 4.98 -26.08 4.00
C LYS A 31 5.24 -24.66 3.53
N LEU A 32 4.22 -24.01 2.97
CA LEU A 32 4.30 -22.60 2.56
C LEU A 32 4.59 -21.68 3.73
N LYS A 33 3.89 -21.83 4.88
CA LYS A 33 4.15 -21.04 6.10
C LYS A 33 5.60 -21.15 6.56
N ARG A 34 6.12 -22.38 6.63
CA ARG A 34 7.52 -22.62 7.03
C ARG A 34 8.50 -21.97 6.06
N GLN A 35 8.23 -22.08 4.77
CA GLN A 35 9.09 -21.50 3.75
C GLN A 35 9.11 -19.97 3.80
N VAL A 36 7.95 -19.33 3.90
CA VAL A 36 7.85 -17.86 4.06
C VAL A 36 8.60 -17.40 5.31
N ARG A 37 8.37 -18.04 6.47
CA ARG A 37 9.09 -17.71 7.71
C ARG A 37 10.60 -17.86 7.56
N LYS A 38 11.06 -18.94 6.92
CA LYS A 38 12.50 -19.17 6.67
C LYS A 38 13.10 -18.05 5.82
N MET A 39 12.37 -17.59 4.80
CA MET A 39 12.82 -16.50 3.94
C MET A 39 12.89 -15.17 4.72
N LEU A 40 11.86 -14.85 5.48
CA LEU A 40 11.81 -13.61 6.26
C LEU A 40 12.88 -13.57 7.36
N LYS A 41 13.13 -14.69 8.04
CA LYS A 41 14.21 -14.79 9.04
C LYS A 41 15.60 -14.44 8.49
N LYS A 42 15.83 -14.63 7.19
CA LYS A 42 17.11 -14.26 6.56
C LYS A 42 17.35 -12.75 6.55
N THR A 43 16.32 -11.92 6.70
CA THR A 43 16.49 -10.47 6.75
C THR A 43 17.04 -9.98 8.08
N GLY A 44 16.79 -10.68 9.16
CA GLY A 44 17.09 -10.21 10.52
C GLY A 44 16.19 -9.06 11.01
N TRP A 45 15.17 -8.67 10.24
CA TRP A 45 14.35 -7.47 10.49
C TRP A 45 13.30 -7.60 11.60
N GLU A 46 13.17 -8.75 12.26
CA GLU A 46 12.16 -8.97 13.32
C GLU A 46 12.18 -7.88 14.41
N LYS A 47 13.38 -7.43 14.81
CA LYS A 47 13.53 -6.37 15.82
C LYS A 47 13.50 -4.97 15.22
N GLN A 48 14.16 -4.77 14.08
CA GLN A 48 14.29 -3.45 13.44
C GLN A 48 12.96 -2.96 12.84
N ALA A 49 12.15 -3.88 12.28
CA ALA A 49 10.87 -3.55 11.68
C ALA A 49 9.72 -3.42 12.70
N GLN A 50 9.94 -3.84 13.95
CA GLN A 50 8.92 -3.80 14.98
C GLN A 50 8.45 -2.36 15.22
N ALA A 51 7.14 -2.17 15.28
CA ALA A 51 6.50 -0.88 15.44
C ALA A 51 6.75 0.15 14.31
N LEU A 52 7.45 -0.21 13.24
CA LEU A 52 7.55 0.65 12.05
C LEU A 52 6.32 0.53 11.16
N PRO A 53 5.97 1.57 10.38
CA PRO A 53 4.94 1.47 9.35
C PRO A 53 5.40 0.56 8.21
N PHE A 54 4.49 -0.28 7.71
CA PHE A 54 4.73 -1.16 6.57
C PHE A 54 4.09 -0.58 5.31
N TYR A 55 4.92 -0.06 4.41
CA TYR A 55 4.46 0.53 3.15
C TYR A 55 4.15 -0.54 2.10
N LEU A 56 2.93 -0.53 1.61
CA LEU A 56 2.38 -1.47 0.65
C LEU A 56 2.43 -0.90 -0.77
N VAL A 57 3.42 -1.30 -1.56
CA VAL A 57 3.65 -0.84 -2.93
C VAL A 57 3.29 -1.96 -3.91
N GLY A 58 2.34 -1.73 -4.81
CA GLY A 58 1.98 -2.66 -5.87
C GLY A 58 0.48 -2.99 -5.96
N GLY A 59 0.09 -3.52 -7.12
CA GLY A 59 -1.32 -3.69 -7.50
C GLY A 59 -2.12 -4.64 -6.60
N SER A 60 -1.51 -5.72 -6.11
CA SER A 60 -2.20 -6.66 -5.21
C SER A 60 -2.55 -6.02 -3.88
N TRP A 61 -1.64 -5.23 -3.32
CA TRP A 61 -1.86 -4.51 -2.07
C TRP A 61 -2.93 -3.43 -2.22
N ARG A 62 -2.90 -2.69 -3.32
CA ARG A 62 -3.96 -1.71 -3.65
C ARG A 62 -5.33 -2.36 -3.80
N SER A 63 -5.39 -3.57 -4.38
CA SER A 63 -6.65 -4.31 -4.49
C SER A 63 -7.20 -4.74 -3.12
N LEU A 64 -6.34 -5.17 -2.19
CA LEU A 64 -6.74 -5.47 -0.82
C LEU A 64 -7.20 -4.22 -0.07
N ALA A 65 -6.50 -3.10 -0.24
CA ALA A 65 -6.90 -1.84 0.35
C ALA A 65 -8.26 -1.35 -0.16
N ARG A 66 -8.54 -1.46 -1.47
CA ARG A 66 -9.88 -1.13 -2.01
C ARG A 66 -10.99 -1.98 -1.42
N LEU A 67 -10.74 -3.28 -1.21
CA LEU A 67 -11.69 -4.13 -0.52
C LEU A 67 -11.91 -3.68 0.94
N ASP A 68 -10.84 -3.32 1.65
CA ASP A 68 -10.93 -2.83 3.01
C ASP A 68 -11.66 -1.49 3.11
N MET A 69 -11.39 -0.56 2.19
CA MET A 69 -12.11 0.71 2.07
C MET A 69 -13.60 0.49 1.82
N PHE A 70 -13.95 -0.43 0.91
CA PHE A 70 -15.32 -0.77 0.59
C PHE A 70 -16.06 -1.37 1.80
N ASP A 71 -15.46 -2.37 2.45
CA ASP A 71 -16.04 -3.03 3.62
C ASP A 71 -16.15 -2.09 4.84
N SER A 72 -15.29 -1.09 4.96
CA SER A 72 -15.31 -0.09 6.04
C SER A 72 -16.13 1.16 5.73
N HIS A 73 -16.75 1.24 4.55
CA HIS A 73 -17.46 2.45 4.07
C HIS A 73 -16.58 3.70 4.16
N TYR A 74 -15.31 3.55 3.80
CA TYR A 74 -14.36 4.65 3.86
C TYR A 74 -14.79 5.79 2.92
N PRO A 75 -14.94 7.03 3.43
CA PRO A 75 -15.61 8.09 2.70
C PRO A 75 -14.81 8.67 1.52
N LEU A 76 -13.47 8.50 1.54
CA LEU A 76 -12.58 9.07 0.53
C LEU A 76 -12.13 8.00 -0.48
N PRO A 77 -12.34 8.17 -1.79
CA PRO A 77 -11.89 7.19 -2.79
C PRO A 77 -10.37 7.29 -3.10
N VAL A 78 -9.58 7.88 -2.20
CA VAL A 78 -8.15 8.10 -2.34
C VAL A 78 -7.38 6.97 -1.70
N ILE A 79 -6.63 6.21 -2.52
CA ILE A 79 -5.88 5.04 -2.06
C ILE A 79 -4.46 5.38 -1.58
N HIS A 80 -3.88 6.49 -2.05
CA HIS A 80 -2.55 6.90 -1.61
C HIS A 80 -2.59 7.34 -0.16
N ASN A 81 -1.64 6.86 0.62
CA ASN A 81 -1.58 7.05 2.06
C ASN A 81 -2.78 6.48 2.85
N TYR A 82 -3.60 5.61 2.23
CA TYR A 82 -4.61 4.90 2.99
C TYR A 82 -3.96 4.02 4.06
N GLU A 83 -4.33 4.22 5.29
CA GLU A 83 -3.79 3.51 6.45
C GLU A 83 -4.72 2.39 6.92
N MET A 84 -4.13 1.26 7.22
CA MET A 84 -4.82 0.09 7.79
C MET A 84 -4.09 -0.37 9.04
N GLU A 85 -4.85 -0.72 10.08
CA GLU A 85 -4.30 -1.38 11.24
C GLU A 85 -3.83 -2.81 10.90
N PRO A 86 -2.78 -3.32 11.56
CA PRO A 86 -2.24 -4.67 11.32
C PRO A 86 -3.28 -5.79 11.40
N ARG A 87 -4.25 -5.68 12.32
CA ARG A 87 -5.35 -6.65 12.48
C ARG A 87 -6.25 -6.76 11.24
N ARG A 88 -6.31 -5.74 10.40
CA ARG A 88 -7.07 -5.75 9.14
C ARG A 88 -6.53 -6.76 8.13
N ALA A 89 -5.23 -7.04 8.12
CA ALA A 89 -4.67 -8.08 7.26
C ALA A 89 -5.31 -9.47 7.51
N GLN A 90 -5.55 -9.84 8.78
CA GLN A 90 -6.22 -11.09 9.10
C GLN A 90 -7.72 -11.06 8.79
N ARG A 91 -8.38 -9.92 9.00
CA ARG A 91 -9.78 -9.73 8.61
C ARG A 91 -9.99 -9.90 7.11
N LEU A 92 -9.10 -9.38 6.27
CA LEU A 92 -9.14 -9.55 4.82
C LEU A 92 -9.05 -11.03 4.41
N VAL A 93 -8.23 -11.84 5.09
CA VAL A 93 -8.17 -13.29 4.84
C VAL A 93 -9.53 -13.95 5.10
N SER A 94 -10.14 -13.68 6.26
CA SER A 94 -11.45 -14.23 6.64
C SER A 94 -12.56 -13.73 5.70
N ARG A 95 -12.52 -12.44 5.36
CA ARG A 95 -13.50 -11.82 4.45
C ARG A 95 -13.47 -12.44 3.06
N LEU A 96 -12.27 -12.60 2.49
CA LEU A 96 -12.08 -13.20 1.16
C LEU A 96 -12.43 -14.69 1.12
N ALA A 97 -12.39 -15.41 2.25
CA ALA A 97 -12.87 -16.78 2.32
C ALA A 97 -14.39 -16.86 2.10
N GLN A 98 -15.14 -15.83 2.52
CA GLN A 98 -16.60 -15.75 2.45
C GLN A 98 -17.13 -15.13 1.15
N LEU A 99 -16.29 -14.38 0.42
CA LEU A 99 -16.70 -13.69 -0.80
C LEU A 99 -16.52 -14.57 -2.03
N ASN A 100 -17.54 -14.58 -2.90
CA ASN A 100 -17.46 -15.14 -4.23
C ASN A 100 -16.94 -14.08 -5.24
N ARG A 101 -16.64 -14.54 -6.45
CA ARG A 101 -16.09 -13.72 -7.52
C ARG A 101 -16.99 -12.54 -7.91
N ASP A 102 -18.30 -12.76 -7.92
CA ASP A 102 -19.25 -11.72 -8.39
C ASP A 102 -19.39 -10.59 -7.37
N LYS A 103 -19.40 -10.91 -6.07
CA LYS A 103 -19.36 -9.88 -5.03
C LYS A 103 -18.08 -9.05 -5.09
N LEU A 104 -16.95 -9.66 -5.44
CA LEU A 104 -15.67 -8.94 -5.59
C LEU A 104 -15.65 -8.02 -6.81
N LYS A 105 -16.38 -8.34 -7.89
CA LYS A 105 -16.49 -7.44 -9.05
C LYS A 105 -17.20 -6.11 -8.73
N ASN A 106 -18.06 -6.11 -7.70
CA ASN A 106 -18.79 -4.92 -7.27
C ASN A 106 -17.94 -3.96 -6.41
N VAL A 107 -16.73 -4.34 -6.03
CA VAL A 107 -15.82 -3.45 -5.27
C VAL A 107 -15.25 -2.39 -6.21
N PRO A 108 -15.52 -1.09 -5.97
CA PRO A 108 -15.07 -0.02 -6.85
C PRO A 108 -13.55 -0.01 -7.04
N GLY A 109 -13.11 0.06 -8.30
CA GLY A 109 -11.69 0.11 -8.64
C GLY A 109 -10.90 -1.18 -8.40
N LEU A 110 -11.56 -2.30 -8.08
CA LEU A 110 -10.92 -3.62 -8.01
C LEU A 110 -10.84 -4.23 -9.42
N SER A 111 -9.62 -4.42 -9.91
CA SER A 111 -9.41 -5.04 -11.23
C SER A 111 -9.81 -6.52 -11.22
N SER A 112 -10.65 -6.93 -12.18
CA SER A 112 -11.09 -8.32 -12.36
C SER A 112 -9.92 -9.29 -12.57
N SER A 113 -8.81 -8.84 -13.17
CA SER A 113 -7.60 -9.63 -13.36
C SER A 113 -6.88 -9.98 -12.05
N ARG A 114 -7.15 -9.24 -10.96
CA ARG A 114 -6.55 -9.45 -9.64
C ARG A 114 -7.35 -10.38 -8.74
N ILE A 115 -8.66 -10.55 -9.02
CA ILE A 115 -9.56 -11.38 -8.19
C ILE A 115 -9.02 -12.80 -7.95
N PRO A 116 -8.48 -13.53 -8.96
CA PRO A 116 -8.01 -14.90 -8.74
C PRO A 116 -6.87 -15.01 -7.71
N THR A 117 -6.03 -14.00 -7.59
CA THR A 117 -4.85 -14.00 -6.70
C THR A 117 -5.05 -13.26 -5.38
N LEU A 118 -6.25 -12.69 -5.17
CA LEU A 118 -6.49 -11.81 -4.03
C LEU A 118 -6.43 -12.54 -2.69
N LYS A 119 -6.92 -13.79 -2.64
CA LYS A 119 -6.84 -14.64 -1.45
C LYS A 119 -5.39 -14.94 -1.04
N ASP A 120 -4.53 -15.22 -2.02
CA ASP A 120 -3.13 -15.48 -1.79
C ASP A 120 -2.37 -14.21 -1.35
N ALA A 121 -2.73 -13.07 -1.93
CA ALA A 121 -2.21 -11.78 -1.52
C ALA A 121 -2.58 -11.45 -0.06
N ALA A 122 -3.84 -11.62 0.34
CA ALA A 122 -4.28 -11.37 1.70
C ALA A 122 -3.58 -12.29 2.71
N TRP A 123 -3.45 -13.56 2.37
CA TRP A 123 -2.73 -14.53 3.19
C TRP A 123 -1.26 -14.11 3.36
N LEU A 124 -0.58 -13.77 2.27
CA LEU A 124 0.81 -13.30 2.32
C LEU A 124 0.93 -12.03 3.16
N LEU A 125 0.04 -11.05 2.97
CA LEU A 125 0.02 -9.82 3.76
C LEU A 125 -0.08 -10.13 5.26
N SER A 126 -0.99 -11.01 5.64
CA SER A 126 -1.18 -11.40 7.05
C SER A 126 0.08 -12.04 7.66
N MET A 127 0.83 -12.81 6.87
CA MET A 127 2.10 -13.39 7.28
C MET A 127 3.19 -12.34 7.46
N LEU A 128 3.31 -11.40 6.50
CA LEU A 128 4.30 -10.33 6.53
C LEU A 128 4.08 -9.40 7.72
N VAL A 129 2.85 -8.93 7.90
CA VAL A 129 2.49 -8.02 9.00
C VAL A 129 2.77 -8.65 10.37
N ARG A 130 2.41 -9.93 10.52
CA ARG A 130 2.68 -10.68 11.78
C ARG A 130 4.18 -10.86 12.04
N TYR A 131 4.96 -11.12 11.00
CA TYR A 131 6.40 -11.30 11.12
C TYR A 131 7.10 -10.00 11.46
N LEU A 132 6.75 -8.90 10.78
CA LEU A 132 7.38 -7.60 10.96
C LEU A 132 6.95 -6.87 12.24
N GLY A 133 5.81 -7.23 12.84
CA GLY A 133 5.29 -6.52 14.01
C GLY A 133 4.97 -5.05 13.73
N SER A 134 4.55 -4.74 12.52
CA SER A 134 4.33 -3.37 12.05
C SER A 134 3.26 -2.63 12.84
N SER A 135 3.44 -1.33 13.09
CA SER A 135 2.47 -0.47 13.78
C SER A 135 1.22 -0.21 12.93
N LYS A 136 1.42 -0.03 11.61
CA LYS A 136 0.37 0.20 10.62
C LYS A 136 0.82 -0.25 9.24
N MET A 137 -0.14 -0.42 8.35
CA MET A 137 0.08 -0.61 6.92
C MET A 137 -0.31 0.67 6.18
N VAL A 138 0.55 1.16 5.30
CA VAL A 138 0.32 2.39 4.51
C VAL A 138 0.36 2.04 3.03
N VAL A 139 -0.68 2.36 2.29
CA VAL A 139 -0.80 1.99 0.88
C VAL A 139 -0.25 3.08 -0.03
N SER A 140 0.62 2.71 -0.98
CA SER A 140 1.10 3.61 -2.00
C SER A 140 0.35 3.43 -3.32
N ALA A 141 -0.16 4.53 -3.89
CA ALA A 141 -0.61 4.57 -5.27
C ALA A 141 0.57 4.48 -6.26
N TYR A 142 1.74 4.91 -5.83
CA TYR A 142 2.96 4.94 -6.64
C TYR A 142 3.68 3.59 -6.67
N GLY A 143 4.48 3.38 -7.68
CA GLY A 143 5.26 2.17 -7.89
C GLY A 143 6.60 2.46 -8.56
N VAL A 144 7.17 1.45 -9.24
CA VAL A 144 8.48 1.54 -9.88
C VAL A 144 8.54 2.64 -10.93
N ARG A 145 7.46 2.85 -11.71
CA ARG A 145 7.41 3.88 -12.77
C ARG A 145 7.53 5.28 -12.18
N GLU A 146 6.73 5.56 -11.18
CA GLU A 146 6.72 6.83 -10.48
C GLU A 146 8.06 7.07 -9.77
N GLY A 147 8.65 6.02 -9.18
CA GLY A 147 9.98 6.10 -8.58
C GLY A 147 11.10 6.41 -9.59
N LEU A 148 11.03 5.85 -10.79
CA LEU A 148 11.98 6.17 -11.87
C LEU A 148 11.82 7.62 -12.35
N LEU A 149 10.60 8.13 -12.46
CA LEU A 149 10.36 9.53 -12.79
C LEU A 149 10.92 10.44 -11.68
N PHE A 150 10.66 10.11 -10.43
CA PHE A 150 11.15 10.87 -9.28
C PHE A 150 12.69 10.97 -9.21
N GLN A 151 13.42 9.94 -9.66
CA GLN A 151 14.88 9.98 -9.73
C GLN A 151 15.41 10.97 -10.77
N ASN A 152 14.59 11.38 -11.74
CA ASN A 152 14.99 12.29 -12.83
C ASN A 152 14.58 13.75 -12.59
N ILE A 153 13.87 14.06 -11.52
CA ILE A 153 13.57 15.45 -11.15
C ILE A 153 14.70 16.05 -10.31
N SER A 154 14.81 17.37 -10.32
CA SER A 154 15.82 18.10 -9.54
C SER A 154 15.60 17.89 -8.03
N LYS A 155 16.67 17.99 -7.24
CA LYS A 155 16.57 17.93 -5.77
C LYS A 155 15.63 19.00 -5.20
N GLN A 156 15.58 20.16 -5.83
CA GLN A 156 14.71 21.27 -5.45
C GLN A 156 13.23 20.90 -5.67
N GLU A 157 12.89 20.29 -6.80
CA GLU A 157 11.54 19.81 -7.08
C GLU A 157 11.16 18.62 -6.19
N ALA A 158 12.09 17.68 -5.98
CA ALA A 158 11.87 16.53 -5.10
C ALA A 158 11.59 16.91 -3.64
N ALA A 159 12.08 18.07 -3.20
CA ALA A 159 11.84 18.59 -1.84
C ALA A 159 10.50 19.31 -1.70
N ARG A 160 9.78 19.62 -2.79
CA ARG A 160 8.46 20.25 -2.73
C ARG A 160 7.40 19.22 -2.36
N ASP A 161 6.39 19.69 -1.62
CA ASP A 161 5.22 18.86 -1.32
C ASP A 161 4.42 18.56 -2.60
N PRO A 162 4.30 17.29 -3.03
CA PRO A 162 3.62 16.95 -4.28
C PRO A 162 2.12 17.24 -4.25
N LEU A 163 1.48 17.29 -3.08
CA LEU A 163 0.07 17.66 -2.94
C LEU A 163 -0.12 19.15 -3.23
N LEU A 164 0.73 20.00 -2.65
CA LEU A 164 0.68 21.44 -2.89
C LEU A 164 0.98 21.76 -4.35
N LEU A 165 2.01 21.11 -4.94
CA LEU A 165 2.33 21.26 -6.36
C LEU A 165 1.15 20.90 -7.26
N GLY A 166 0.57 19.71 -7.08
CA GLY A 166 -0.54 19.25 -7.89
C GLY A 166 -1.79 20.15 -7.75
N THR A 167 -2.07 20.67 -6.56
CA THR A 167 -3.18 21.61 -6.36
C THR A 167 -2.91 22.96 -7.00
N GLU A 168 -1.68 23.46 -6.98
CA GLU A 168 -1.27 24.69 -7.68
C GLU A 168 -1.41 24.54 -9.19
N GLU A 169 -0.96 23.44 -9.78
CA GLU A 169 -1.06 23.14 -11.21
C GLU A 169 -2.53 23.06 -11.68
N VAL A 170 -3.36 22.31 -10.96
CA VAL A 170 -4.79 22.20 -11.26
C VAL A 170 -5.49 23.55 -11.10
N GLY A 171 -5.16 24.28 -10.04
CA GLY A 171 -5.68 25.62 -9.80
C GLY A 171 -5.30 26.59 -10.92
N ALA A 172 -4.06 26.61 -11.36
CA ALA A 172 -3.58 27.46 -12.44
C ALA A 172 -4.26 27.13 -13.79
N ALA A 173 -4.52 25.84 -14.06
CA ALA A 173 -5.13 25.40 -15.33
C ALA A 173 -6.66 25.62 -15.39
N GLN A 174 -7.37 25.59 -14.26
CA GLN A 174 -8.84 25.54 -14.23
C GLN A 174 -9.49 26.77 -13.59
N SER A 175 -8.74 27.61 -12.87
CA SER A 175 -9.35 28.74 -12.19
C SER A 175 -9.42 30.00 -13.05
N ARG A 176 -10.52 30.73 -12.91
CA ARG A 176 -10.75 32.06 -13.53
C ARG A 176 -9.78 33.13 -13.01
N PHE A 177 -9.23 32.90 -11.83
CA PHE A 177 -8.33 33.82 -11.13
C PHE A 177 -7.07 33.07 -10.71
N PRO A 178 -5.91 33.75 -10.67
CA PRO A 178 -4.69 33.12 -10.17
C PRO A 178 -4.94 32.58 -8.76
N ALA A 179 -4.75 31.28 -8.59
CA ALA A 179 -4.92 30.63 -7.29
C ALA A 179 -3.88 31.17 -6.31
N ASN A 180 -4.33 31.84 -5.26
CA ASN A 180 -3.47 32.25 -4.17
C ASN A 180 -3.56 31.22 -3.05
N SER A 181 -2.85 30.10 -3.24
CA SER A 181 -2.82 28.98 -2.29
C SER A 181 -2.41 29.40 -0.88
N LYS A 182 -1.52 30.38 -0.76
CA LYS A 182 -1.08 30.92 0.53
C LYS A 182 -2.18 31.68 1.26
N LEU A 183 -2.97 32.47 0.52
CA LEU A 183 -4.08 33.21 1.09
C LEU A 183 -5.23 32.28 1.51
N LEU A 184 -5.58 31.33 0.65
CA LEU A 184 -6.59 30.31 0.93
C LEU A 184 -6.19 29.45 2.12
N GLY A 185 -4.91 29.04 2.20
CA GLY A 185 -4.37 28.28 3.33
C GLY A 185 -4.48 29.05 4.66
N LYS A 186 -4.25 30.37 4.66
CA LYS A 186 -4.46 31.21 5.85
C LYS A 186 -5.92 31.23 6.28
N TRP A 187 -6.84 31.44 5.36
CA TRP A 187 -8.27 31.46 5.68
C TRP A 187 -8.79 30.14 6.24
N ILE A 188 -8.32 29.01 5.67
CA ILE A 188 -8.71 27.67 6.14
C ILE A 188 -8.12 27.39 7.52
N ALA A 189 -6.87 27.79 7.77
CA ALA A 189 -6.21 27.59 9.06
C ALA A 189 -6.88 28.34 10.24
N GLU A 190 -7.68 29.35 9.96
CA GLU A 190 -8.49 30.02 10.98
C GLU A 190 -9.79 29.27 11.32
N ILE A 191 -10.17 28.29 10.50
CA ILE A 191 -11.42 27.52 10.66
C ILE A 191 -11.13 26.16 11.32
N PHE A 192 -9.93 25.60 11.14
CA PHE A 192 -9.48 24.29 11.63
C PHE A 192 -8.26 24.43 12.54
#